data_c1abcfce00564d9805c71a7204adb106
#
_entry.id   c1abcfce00564d9805c71a7204adb106
#
_cell.length_a   1.000
_cell.length_b   1.000
_cell.length_c   1.000
_cell.angle_alpha   90.00
_cell.angle_beta   90.00
_cell.angle_gamma   90.00
#
_symmetry.space_group_name_H-M   'P 1'
#
loop_
_entity.id
_entity.type
_entity.pdbx_description
1 polymer ?
#
loop_
_entity_poly.entity_id
_entity_poly.type
_entity_poly.pdbx_seq_one_letter_code
_entity_poly.pdbx_strand_id
1 'polypeptide(L)'
;MTQNNAIGIDYSDQRLRVLVEEYITQQRGTFSLQGACAYVLYWAMEDGHTLPAAGALYQSDKLSPADCQRVSAVLQKIVREGRIAADGERFQKIAD
;
A
#
# COMPACT_ATOMS: atom_id res chain seq x y z
N MET A 1 2.77 -1.90 27.24
CA MET A 1 3.26 -0.87 26.32
C MET A 1 3.37 -1.40 24.92
N THR A 2 2.80 -0.70 24.02
CA THR A 2 2.74 -1.14 22.64
C THR A 2 3.97 -0.68 21.88
N GLN A 3 4.64 -1.60 21.27
CA GLN A 3 5.71 -1.27 20.36
C GLN A 3 5.11 -1.01 19.01
N ASN A 4 5.33 0.18 18.51
CA ASN A 4 4.90 0.48 17.16
C ASN A 4 6.03 0.10 16.22
N ASN A 5 5.92 -1.06 15.64
CA ASN A 5 6.94 -1.59 14.75
C ASN A 5 6.66 -1.24 13.29
N ALA A 6 5.80 -0.29 13.06
CA ALA A 6 5.44 0.08 11.69
C ALA A 6 6.59 0.81 11.02
N ILE A 7 6.72 0.62 9.73
CA ILE A 7 7.75 1.23 8.91
C ILE A 7 7.11 2.27 8.02
N GLY A 8 7.66 3.48 8.03
CA GLY A 8 7.23 4.53 7.13
C GLY A 8 7.93 4.43 5.79
N ILE A 9 7.37 5.12 4.80
CA ILE A 9 7.95 5.18 3.46
C ILE A 9 8.01 6.65 3.02
N ASP A 10 8.95 6.95 2.13
CA ASP A 10 9.13 8.31 1.64
C ASP A 10 8.81 8.46 0.16
N TYR A 11 7.93 7.64 -0.35
CA TYR A 11 7.45 7.81 -1.71
C TYR A 11 6.57 9.05 -1.84
N SER A 12 6.71 9.75 -2.97
CA SER A 12 5.74 10.78 -3.31
C SER A 12 4.38 10.15 -3.60
N ASP A 13 3.33 10.97 -3.56
CA ASP A 13 1.99 10.46 -3.87
C ASP A 13 1.93 9.91 -5.30
N GLN A 14 2.63 10.55 -6.23
CA GLN A 14 2.66 10.10 -7.61
C GLN A 14 3.31 8.72 -7.72
N ARG A 15 4.43 8.53 -7.06
CA ARG A 15 5.13 7.25 -7.10
C ARG A 15 4.30 6.17 -6.41
N LEU A 16 3.68 6.54 -5.30
CA LEU A 16 2.83 5.61 -4.58
C LEU A 16 1.70 5.10 -5.47
N ARG A 17 1.09 6.01 -6.24
CA ARG A 17 0.04 5.60 -7.17
C ARG A 17 0.56 4.61 -8.19
N VAL A 18 1.74 4.83 -8.73
CA VAL A 18 2.33 3.91 -9.70
C VAL A 18 2.46 2.51 -9.10
N LEU A 19 2.95 2.43 -7.86
CA LEU A 19 3.13 1.14 -7.21
C LEU A 19 1.80 0.45 -6.95
N VAL A 20 0.80 1.20 -6.52
CA VAL A 20 -0.52 0.63 -6.29
C VAL A 20 -1.11 0.11 -7.59
N GLU A 21 -0.96 0.86 -8.68
CA GLU A 21 -1.46 0.42 -9.97
C GLU A 21 -0.74 -0.84 -10.46
N GLU A 22 0.56 -0.93 -10.22
CA GLU A 22 1.30 -2.14 -10.55
C GLU A 22 0.77 -3.35 -9.77
N TYR A 23 0.49 -3.12 -8.50
CA TYR A 23 -0.08 -4.18 -7.67
C TYR A 23 -1.42 -4.66 -8.24
N ILE A 24 -2.29 -3.71 -8.57
CA ILE A 24 -3.61 -4.04 -9.12
C ILE A 24 -3.47 -4.84 -10.40
N THR A 25 -2.57 -4.44 -11.27
CA THR A 25 -2.36 -5.12 -12.55
C THR A 25 -2.03 -6.58 -12.38
N GLN A 26 -1.36 -6.93 -11.30
CA GLN A 26 -0.93 -8.30 -11.04
C GLN A 26 -2.01 -9.17 -10.42
N GLN A 27 -3.10 -8.57 -9.98
CA GLN A 27 -4.14 -9.34 -9.30
C GLN A 27 -5.07 -10.00 -10.29
N ARG A 28 -5.51 -11.20 -9.96
CA ARG A 28 -6.40 -11.98 -10.81
C ARG A 28 -7.78 -12.14 -10.23
N GLY A 29 -7.95 -11.81 -8.98
CA GLY A 29 -9.24 -11.90 -8.31
C GLY A 29 -9.41 -10.68 -7.42
N THR A 30 -10.03 -10.89 -6.30
CA THR A 30 -10.15 -9.82 -5.33
C THR A 30 -8.82 -9.58 -4.63
N PHE A 31 -8.64 -8.37 -4.17
CA PHE A 31 -7.44 -8.00 -3.42
C PHE A 31 -7.85 -7.06 -2.29
N SER A 32 -6.92 -6.78 -1.40
CA SER A 32 -7.22 -6.03 -0.19
C SER A 32 -6.28 -4.86 -0.04
N LEU A 33 -6.69 -3.91 0.81
CA LEU A 33 -5.80 -2.82 1.20
C LEU A 33 -4.51 -3.37 1.82
N GLN A 34 -4.64 -4.41 2.64
CA GLN A 34 -3.47 -4.98 3.30
C GLN A 34 -2.47 -5.52 2.28
N GLY A 35 -2.97 -6.17 1.24
CA GLY A 35 -2.11 -6.67 0.18
C GLY A 35 -1.40 -5.55 -0.54
N ALA A 36 -2.11 -4.46 -0.84
CA ALA A 36 -1.50 -3.30 -1.49
C ALA A 36 -0.44 -2.68 -0.60
N CYS A 37 -0.71 -2.56 0.69
CA CYS A 37 0.25 -2.01 1.63
C CYS A 37 1.50 -2.88 1.71
N ALA A 38 1.33 -4.20 1.71
CA ALA A 38 2.47 -5.11 1.75
C ALA A 38 3.33 -4.98 0.50
N TYR A 39 2.69 -4.81 -0.65
CA TYR A 39 3.41 -4.64 -1.91
C TYR A 39 4.24 -3.35 -1.89
N VAL A 40 3.61 -2.26 -1.44
CA VAL A 40 4.31 -0.97 -1.36
C VAL A 40 5.49 -1.06 -0.40
N LEU A 41 5.28 -1.68 0.75
CA LEU A 41 6.34 -1.81 1.74
C LEU A 41 7.50 -2.66 1.19
N TYR A 42 7.17 -3.74 0.52
CA TYR A 42 8.18 -4.60 -0.07
C TYR A 42 9.12 -3.79 -0.99
N TRP A 43 8.53 -3.02 -1.89
CA TRP A 43 9.34 -2.25 -2.83
C TRP A 43 10.09 -1.12 -2.13
N ALA A 44 9.48 -0.51 -1.11
CA ALA A 44 10.18 0.52 -0.35
C ALA A 44 11.43 -0.04 0.31
N MET A 45 11.33 -1.25 0.83
CA MET A 45 12.49 -1.89 1.46
C MET A 45 13.55 -2.25 0.42
N GLU A 46 13.14 -2.74 -0.74
CA GLU A 46 14.06 -3.10 -1.80
C GLU A 46 14.77 -1.87 -2.37
N ASP A 47 14.07 -0.76 -2.48
CA ASP A 47 14.60 0.44 -3.11
C ASP A 47 15.25 1.41 -2.11
N GLY A 48 15.21 1.09 -0.84
CA GLY A 48 15.78 1.98 0.18
C GLY A 48 14.95 3.21 0.46
N HIS A 49 13.65 3.13 0.27
CA HIS A 49 12.73 4.24 0.49
C HIS A 49 11.98 4.14 1.81
N THR A 50 12.46 3.33 2.73
CA THR A 50 11.86 3.30 4.06
C THR A 50 12.42 4.43 4.89
N LEU A 51 11.57 5.01 5.73
CA LEU A 51 12.01 6.04 6.66
C LEU A 51 12.69 5.35 7.83
N PRO A 52 13.83 5.88 8.27
CA PRO A 52 14.49 5.30 9.42
C PRO A 52 13.59 5.50 10.63
N ALA A 53 13.09 4.41 11.14
CA ALA A 53 12.41 4.46 12.41
C ALA A 53 13.47 4.56 13.49
N ALA A 54 13.22 5.39 14.46
CA ALA A 54 14.17 5.57 15.56
C ALA A 54 14.38 4.21 16.21
N GLY A 55 15.65 3.82 16.29
CA GLY A 55 16.00 2.56 16.88
C GLY A 55 15.54 1.37 16.07
N ALA A 56 15.43 1.57 14.77
CA ALA A 56 14.80 0.58 13.93
C ALA A 56 15.49 -0.76 13.97
N LEU A 57 14.86 -1.61 14.64
CA LEU A 57 15.06 -2.99 14.39
C LEU A 57 14.10 -3.32 13.29
N TYR A 58 14.61 -3.58 12.17
CA TYR A 58 13.81 -3.84 10.97
C TYR A 58 13.08 -5.17 11.09
N GLN A 59 12.31 -5.28 12.13
CA GLN A 59 11.58 -6.49 12.38
C GLN A 59 10.13 -6.37 12.00
N SER A 60 9.75 -5.18 11.60
CA SER A 60 8.35 -4.95 11.28
C SER A 60 8.09 -5.31 9.83
N ASP A 61 7.00 -5.98 9.61
CA ASP A 61 6.50 -6.27 8.28
C ASP A 61 5.24 -5.45 8.01
N LYS A 62 5.06 -4.35 8.71
CA LYS A 62 3.85 -3.55 8.62
C LYS A 62 4.16 -2.13 8.22
N LEU A 63 3.40 -1.66 7.25
CA LEU A 63 3.45 -0.27 6.86
C LEU A 63 2.82 0.59 7.95
N SER A 64 3.34 1.81 8.13
CA SER A 64 2.80 2.71 9.14
C SER A 64 1.33 3.04 8.85
N PRO A 65 0.53 3.32 9.89
CA PRO A 65 -0.88 3.65 9.67
C PRO A 65 -1.08 4.85 8.76
N ALA A 66 -0.23 5.87 8.88
CA ALA A 66 -0.35 7.04 8.02
C ALA A 66 -0.14 6.67 6.55
N ASP A 67 0.83 5.82 6.28
CA ASP A 67 1.08 5.39 4.90
C ASP A 67 0.03 4.42 4.40
N CYS A 68 -0.53 3.60 5.29
CA CYS A 68 -1.67 2.77 4.92
C CYS A 68 -2.85 3.63 4.48
N GLN A 69 -3.08 4.76 5.15
CA GLN A 69 -4.14 5.67 4.75
C GLN A 69 -3.86 6.29 3.39
N ARG A 70 -2.59 6.57 3.10
CA ARG A 70 -2.22 7.07 1.78
C ARG A 70 -2.51 6.05 0.70
N VAL A 71 -2.19 4.79 0.94
CA VAL A 71 -2.50 3.71 0.00
C VAL A 71 -4.02 3.59 -0.17
N SER A 72 -4.76 3.64 0.94
CA SER A 72 -6.22 3.59 0.88
C SER A 72 -6.77 4.72 0.04
N ALA A 73 -6.25 5.94 0.21
CA ALA A 73 -6.71 7.09 -0.57
C ALA A 73 -6.47 6.88 -2.06
N VAL A 74 -5.34 6.29 -2.43
CA VAL A 74 -5.07 5.96 -3.83
C VAL A 74 -6.10 4.96 -4.35
N LEU A 75 -6.37 3.90 -3.59
CA LEU A 75 -7.35 2.91 -4.01
C LEU A 75 -8.73 3.52 -4.18
N GLN A 76 -9.15 4.37 -3.25
CA GLN A 76 -10.45 5.03 -3.35
C GLN A 76 -10.54 5.92 -4.58
N LYS A 77 -9.45 6.59 -4.92
CA LYS A 77 -9.41 7.41 -6.12
C LYS A 77 -9.55 6.56 -7.37
N ILE A 78 -8.90 5.42 -7.41
CA ILE A 78 -9.00 4.50 -8.55
C ILE A 78 -10.42 3.93 -8.65
N VAL A 79 -11.08 3.68 -7.50
CA VAL A 79 -12.49 3.29 -7.49
C VAL A 79 -13.34 4.37 -8.15
N ARG A 80 -13.12 5.63 -7.81
CA ARG A 80 -13.89 6.72 -8.40
C ARG A 80 -13.64 6.87 -9.88
N GLU A 81 -12.47 6.46 -10.34
CA GLU A 81 -12.16 6.47 -11.77
C GLU A 81 -12.80 5.31 -12.52
N GLY A 82 -13.45 4.40 -11.81
CA GLY A 82 -14.16 3.31 -12.44
C GLY A 82 -13.30 2.14 -12.88
N ARG A 83 -12.08 2.05 -12.36
CA ARG A 83 -11.15 0.99 -12.78
C ARG A 83 -11.19 -0.23 -11.88
N ILE A 84 -11.57 -0.03 -10.63
CA ILE A 84 -11.79 -1.13 -9.70
C ILE A 84 -13.08 -0.86 -8.94
N ALA A 85 -13.64 -1.90 -8.37
CA ALA A 85 -14.84 -1.79 -7.55
C ALA A 85 -14.50 -2.21 -6.14
N ALA A 86 -15.07 -1.52 -5.18
CA ALA A 86 -14.96 -1.90 -3.78
C ALA A 86 -16.09 -2.86 -3.44
N ASP A 87 -15.76 -3.91 -2.70
CA ASP A 87 -16.75 -4.90 -2.25
C ASP A 87 -16.41 -5.24 -0.80
N GLY A 88 -17.07 -4.55 0.12
CA GLY A 88 -16.72 -4.67 1.52
C GLY A 88 -15.32 -4.18 1.77
N GLU A 89 -14.49 -5.05 2.32
CA GLU A 89 -13.10 -4.70 2.59
C GLU A 89 -12.16 -5.12 1.47
N ARG A 90 -12.70 -5.59 0.36
CA ARG A 90 -11.89 -6.06 -0.75
C ARG A 90 -12.20 -5.25 -2.00
N PHE A 91 -11.34 -5.41 -2.97
CA PHE A 91 -11.45 -4.71 -4.24
C PHE A 91 -11.35 -5.71 -5.37
N GLN A 92 -11.86 -5.33 -6.52
CA GLN A 92 -11.84 -6.20 -7.69
C GLN A 92 -11.67 -5.34 -8.92
N LYS A 93 -10.86 -5.80 -9.86
CA LYS A 93 -10.74 -5.10 -11.12
C LYS A 93 -12.06 -5.18 -11.89
N ILE A 94 -12.40 -4.08 -12.53
CA ILE A 94 -13.55 -4.06 -13.42
C ILE A 94 -13.08 -4.54 -14.77
N ALA A 95 -13.76 -5.56 -15.30
CA ALA A 95 -13.39 -6.13 -16.58
C ALA A 95 -13.57 -5.10 -17.68
N ASP A 96 -12.63 -5.07 -18.56
CA ASP A 96 -12.71 -4.20 -19.73
C ASP A 96 -13.62 -4.78 -20.79
#